data_39d783098a3e8f3fd3884c040e371f72
#
_entry.id   39d783098a3e8f3fd3884c040e371f72
#
_cell.length_a   1.000
_cell.length_b   1.000
_cell.length_c   1.000
_cell.angle_alpha   90.00
_cell.angle_beta   90.00
_cell.angle_gamma   90.00
#
_symmetry.space_group_name_H-M   'P 1'
#
loop_
_entity.id
_entity.type
_entity.pdbx_description
1 polymer ?
#
loop_
_entity_poly.entity_id
_entity_poly.type
_entity_poly.pdbx_seq_one_letter_code
_entity_poly.pdbx_strand_id
1 'polypeptide(L)'
;MTAKPYFEELSYALRRRELLPRPLEEDGLLPVEWNGRILCRVTESGVVRYDPTWVDTSRAKAALTEAVKAAGTVMEYMTLLENAPPLKADGLADGYRVLAEFNGTVLAGTETLLGAQFVTWARDYDRSGVNNGHYYMEDYQGAKEDFALRAGLVARERVFDREQLEGLRQAVQGFLYGEGPASYQQEFQCRRLLDQITAQLPERTQDRCRAKVRSLDSPCEGGAKSGAAFFYTEIVGIAWFAAFFSLRMVIALSRKSGYCCGQKPTKK
;
A
#
# COMPACT_ATOMS: atom_id res chain seq x y z
N MET A 1 4.31 10.47 17.55
CA MET A 1 5.02 10.84 16.29
C MET A 1 5.06 12.36 16.21
N THR A 2 6.19 12.95 15.85
CA THR A 2 6.27 14.38 15.55
C THR A 2 5.88 14.61 14.09
N ALA A 3 5.14 15.66 13.79
CA ALA A 3 4.62 15.97 12.44
C ALA A 3 5.73 16.05 11.37
N LYS A 4 6.89 16.57 11.72
CA LYS A 4 7.99 16.82 10.78
C LYS A 4 8.54 15.57 10.10
N PRO A 5 8.92 14.48 10.77
CA PRO A 5 9.40 13.25 10.13
C PRO A 5 8.34 12.61 9.22
N TYR A 6 7.07 12.64 9.61
CA TYR A 6 5.99 12.12 8.78
C TYR A 6 5.89 12.86 7.44
N PHE A 7 5.91 14.21 7.46
CA PHE A 7 5.81 14.98 6.21
C PHE A 7 7.05 14.89 5.34
N GLU A 8 8.23 14.70 5.92
CA GLU A 8 9.46 14.44 5.16
C GLU A 8 9.34 13.12 4.40
N GLU A 9 8.98 12.05 5.10
CA GLU A 9 8.80 10.72 4.51
C GLU A 9 7.65 10.69 3.48
N LEU A 10 6.50 11.31 3.81
CA LEU A 10 5.40 11.45 2.88
C LEU A 10 5.80 12.22 1.60
N SER A 11 6.66 13.23 1.74
CA SER A 11 7.15 13.99 0.58
C SER A 11 7.98 13.12 -0.37
N TYR A 12 8.79 12.21 0.13
CA TYR A 12 9.49 11.22 -0.71
C TYR A 12 8.48 10.29 -1.40
N ALA A 13 7.52 9.75 -0.67
CA ALA A 13 6.52 8.83 -1.20
C ALA A 13 5.63 9.49 -2.29
N LEU A 14 5.27 10.76 -2.14
CA LEU A 14 4.48 11.52 -3.11
C LEU A 14 5.26 11.81 -4.39
N ARG A 15 6.53 12.25 -4.28
CA ARG A 15 7.37 12.54 -5.46
C ARG A 15 7.56 11.32 -6.36
N ARG A 16 7.69 10.12 -5.79
CA ARG A 16 7.78 8.87 -6.56
C ARG A 16 6.51 8.58 -7.37
N ARG A 17 5.37 9.18 -6.98
CA ARG A 17 4.06 9.07 -7.65
C ARG A 17 3.73 10.26 -8.56
N GLU A 18 4.74 11.05 -8.92
CA GLU A 18 4.59 12.28 -9.72
C GLU A 18 3.66 13.32 -9.07
N LEU A 19 3.52 13.28 -7.74
CA LEU A 19 2.82 14.26 -6.95
C LEU A 19 3.83 15.20 -6.29
N LEU A 20 3.57 16.51 -6.32
CA LEU A 20 4.51 17.52 -5.82
C LEU A 20 4.06 18.03 -4.45
N PRO A 21 4.71 17.62 -3.35
CA PRO A 21 4.50 18.25 -2.06
C PRO A 21 5.02 19.67 -2.08
N ARG A 22 4.22 20.61 -1.58
CA ARG A 22 4.59 22.02 -1.40
C ARG A 22 5.03 22.29 0.03
N PRO A 23 5.66 23.43 0.34
CA PRO A 23 5.97 23.80 1.71
C PRO A 23 4.73 23.75 2.60
N LEU A 24 4.95 23.41 3.87
CA LEU A 24 3.89 23.33 4.87
C LEU A 24 3.20 24.70 4.99
N GLU A 25 1.86 24.71 5.00
CA GLU A 25 1.06 25.91 5.23
C GLU A 25 1.12 26.31 6.74
N GLU A 26 0.75 27.54 7.07
CA GLU A 26 0.76 28.05 8.45
C GLU A 26 -0.19 27.29 9.38
N ASP A 27 -1.24 26.69 8.82
CA ASP A 27 -2.22 25.84 9.52
C ASP A 27 -1.73 24.39 9.73
N GLY A 28 -0.47 24.08 9.38
CA GLY A 28 0.14 22.77 9.55
C GLY A 28 -0.29 21.73 8.51
N LEU A 29 -0.90 22.12 7.41
CA LEU A 29 -1.28 21.23 6.33
C LEU A 29 -0.16 21.14 5.27
N LEU A 30 0.05 19.93 4.72
CA LEU A 30 0.95 19.71 3.58
C LEU A 30 0.16 19.78 2.28
N PRO A 31 0.30 20.82 1.45
CA PRO A 31 -0.34 20.88 0.15
C PRO A 31 0.33 19.91 -0.82
N VAL A 32 -0.46 19.20 -1.58
CA VAL A 32 -0.02 18.28 -2.64
C VAL A 32 -0.51 18.83 -3.98
N GLU A 33 0.42 19.12 -4.86
CA GLU A 33 0.13 19.63 -6.19
C GLU A 33 0.18 18.51 -7.23
N TRP A 34 -0.70 18.63 -8.20
CA TRP A 34 -0.74 17.81 -9.41
C TRP A 34 -1.12 18.67 -10.61
N ASN A 35 -0.36 18.57 -11.70
CA ASN A 35 -0.55 19.36 -12.93
C ASN A 35 -0.70 20.88 -12.69
N GLY A 36 0.11 21.47 -11.80
CA GLY A 36 0.14 22.90 -11.54
C GLY A 36 -1.00 23.41 -10.65
N ARG A 37 -1.80 22.52 -10.04
CA ARG A 37 -2.90 22.88 -9.12
C ARG A 37 -2.80 22.07 -7.82
N ILE A 38 -3.24 22.67 -6.71
CA ILE A 38 -3.35 21.94 -5.44
C ILE A 38 -4.47 20.91 -5.56
N LEU A 39 -4.08 19.63 -5.51
CA LEU A 39 -4.99 18.49 -5.57
C LEU A 39 -5.66 18.24 -4.22
N CYS A 40 -4.87 18.27 -3.17
CA CYS A 40 -5.32 18.03 -1.80
C CYS A 40 -4.34 18.61 -0.78
N ARG A 41 -4.72 18.56 0.50
CA ARG A 41 -3.89 18.88 1.65
C ARG A 41 -3.89 17.72 2.63
N VAL A 42 -2.73 17.40 3.19
CA VAL A 42 -2.58 16.29 4.13
C VAL A 42 -2.29 16.82 5.52
N THR A 43 -3.01 16.32 6.52
CA THR A 43 -2.78 16.66 7.93
C THR A 43 -1.64 15.83 8.53
N GLU A 44 -1.14 16.21 9.70
CA GLU A 44 -0.15 15.43 10.45
C GLU A 44 -0.65 14.03 10.87
N SER A 45 -1.97 13.83 10.92
CA SER A 45 -2.60 12.54 11.20
C SER A 45 -2.87 11.69 9.93
N GLY A 46 -2.39 12.14 8.76
CA GLY A 46 -2.57 11.42 7.50
C GLY A 46 -3.94 11.59 6.84
N VAL A 47 -4.81 12.47 7.38
CA VAL A 47 -6.12 12.76 6.76
C VAL A 47 -5.91 13.62 5.52
N VAL A 48 -6.52 13.23 4.41
CA VAL A 48 -6.44 13.94 3.13
C VAL A 48 -7.70 14.78 2.92
N ARG A 49 -7.53 16.09 2.82
CA ARG A 49 -8.60 17.07 2.55
C ARG A 49 -8.50 17.56 1.12
N TYR A 50 -9.60 17.57 0.38
CA TYR A 50 -9.65 18.01 -1.00
C TYR A 50 -10.97 18.73 -1.31
N ASP A 51 -10.97 19.55 -2.37
CA ASP A 51 -12.18 20.16 -2.90
C ASP A 51 -12.75 19.27 -4.03
N PRO A 52 -13.98 18.74 -3.90
CA PRO A 52 -14.59 17.89 -4.92
C PRO A 52 -14.71 18.55 -6.29
N THR A 53 -14.78 19.87 -6.36
CA THR A 53 -14.89 20.62 -7.63
C THR A 53 -13.61 20.57 -8.45
N TRP A 54 -12.45 20.28 -7.83
CA TRP A 54 -11.16 20.19 -8.49
C TRP A 54 -10.79 18.76 -8.89
N VAL A 55 -11.59 17.79 -8.47
CA VAL A 55 -11.38 16.35 -8.72
C VAL A 55 -12.50 15.82 -9.63
N ASP A 56 -12.75 16.54 -10.71
CA ASP A 56 -13.83 16.27 -11.67
C ASP A 56 -13.47 15.21 -12.72
N THR A 57 -12.19 15.09 -13.07
CA THR A 57 -11.71 14.17 -14.09
C THR A 57 -11.29 12.81 -13.51
N SER A 58 -11.37 11.76 -14.32
CA SER A 58 -10.88 10.43 -13.94
C SER A 58 -9.39 10.42 -13.57
N ARG A 59 -8.58 11.27 -14.24
CA ARG A 59 -7.15 11.42 -13.94
C ARG A 59 -6.91 12.10 -12.59
N ALA A 60 -7.67 13.16 -12.28
CA ALA A 60 -7.58 13.83 -10.97
C ALA A 60 -8.00 12.89 -9.84
N LYS A 61 -9.06 12.08 -10.05
CA LYS A 61 -9.49 11.05 -9.10
C LYS A 61 -8.41 9.99 -8.88
N ALA A 62 -7.76 9.53 -9.94
CA ALA A 62 -6.65 8.58 -9.83
C ALA A 62 -5.46 9.18 -9.05
N ALA A 63 -5.07 10.44 -9.36
CA ALA A 63 -4.02 11.15 -8.64
C ALA A 63 -4.36 11.34 -7.16
N LEU A 64 -5.61 11.70 -6.82
CA LEU A 64 -6.07 11.80 -5.45
C LEU A 64 -6.00 10.43 -4.74
N THR A 65 -6.41 9.36 -5.40
CA THR A 65 -6.32 8.00 -4.85
C THR A 65 -4.87 7.63 -4.52
N GLU A 66 -3.91 8.00 -5.38
CA GLU A 66 -2.49 7.77 -5.09
C GLU A 66 -1.98 8.62 -3.92
N ALA A 67 -2.44 9.87 -3.77
CA ALA A 67 -2.12 10.71 -2.61
C ALA A 67 -2.67 10.10 -1.31
N VAL A 68 -3.92 9.63 -1.31
CA VAL A 68 -4.56 8.97 -0.16
C VAL A 68 -3.82 7.69 0.22
N LYS A 69 -3.49 6.85 -0.77
CA LYS A 69 -2.70 5.63 -0.54
C LYS A 69 -1.33 5.95 0.06
N ALA A 70 -0.62 6.94 -0.49
CA ALA A 70 0.67 7.35 0.02
C ALA A 70 0.59 7.81 1.47
N ALA A 71 -0.35 8.72 1.78
CA ALA A 71 -0.53 9.23 3.14
C ALA A 71 -0.84 8.13 4.16
N GLY A 72 -1.77 7.21 3.81
CA GLY A 72 -2.13 6.09 4.69
C GLY A 72 -0.98 5.08 4.87
N THR A 73 -0.28 4.73 3.79
CA THR A 73 0.85 3.77 3.84
C THR A 73 2.01 4.32 4.67
N VAL A 74 2.38 5.59 4.47
CA VAL A 74 3.45 6.25 5.25
C VAL A 74 3.07 6.33 6.72
N MET A 75 1.84 6.72 7.04
CA MET A 75 1.35 6.78 8.42
C MET A 75 1.41 5.40 9.10
N GLU A 76 0.99 4.34 8.37
CA GLU A 76 1.00 2.97 8.87
C GLU A 76 2.42 2.55 9.30
N TYR A 77 3.38 2.58 8.36
CA TYR A 77 4.71 2.06 8.68
C TYR A 77 5.51 2.95 9.61
N MET A 78 5.34 4.27 9.58
CA MET A 78 6.02 5.14 10.53
C MET A 78 5.51 4.94 11.95
N THR A 79 4.19 4.75 12.12
CA THR A 79 3.63 4.38 13.43
C THR A 79 4.17 3.05 13.93
N LEU A 80 4.33 2.08 13.01
CA LEU A 80 4.94 0.80 13.35
C LEU A 80 6.41 0.94 13.74
N LEU A 81 7.20 1.66 12.93
CA LEU A 81 8.63 1.89 13.20
C LEU A 81 8.85 2.56 14.57
N GLU A 82 8.05 3.57 14.90
CA GLU A 82 8.15 4.27 16.20
C GLU A 82 7.93 3.33 17.39
N ASN A 83 6.98 2.40 17.29
CA ASN A 83 6.55 1.53 18.39
C ASN A 83 7.15 0.11 18.35
N ALA A 84 7.83 -0.25 17.26
CA ALA A 84 8.39 -1.59 17.09
C ALA A 84 9.60 -1.83 17.98
N PRO A 85 9.77 -3.04 18.52
CA PRO A 85 10.97 -3.41 19.25
C PRO A 85 12.18 -3.50 18.30
N PRO A 86 13.41 -3.25 18.80
CA PRO A 86 14.62 -3.46 18.02
C PRO A 86 14.76 -4.94 17.63
N LEU A 87 15.18 -5.18 16.39
CA LEU A 87 15.54 -6.50 15.90
C LEU A 87 16.94 -6.84 16.39
N LYS A 88 17.04 -7.79 17.31
CA LYS A 88 18.31 -8.33 17.78
C LYS A 88 18.62 -9.62 17.02
N ALA A 89 19.73 -9.64 16.31
CA ALA A 89 20.18 -10.81 15.57
C ALA A 89 21.71 -10.77 15.44
N ASP A 90 22.37 -11.91 15.60
CA ASP A 90 23.83 -12.01 15.48
C ASP A 90 24.30 -11.61 14.09
N GLY A 91 25.31 -10.75 14.04
CA GLY A 91 25.89 -10.25 12.78
C GLY A 91 25.06 -9.21 12.04
N LEU A 92 23.90 -8.80 12.57
CA LEU A 92 23.07 -7.74 12.00
C LEU A 92 23.48 -6.38 12.59
N ALA A 93 23.59 -5.37 11.72
CA ALA A 93 23.82 -4.00 12.17
C ALA A 93 22.63 -3.48 12.98
N ASP A 94 22.89 -2.63 13.96
CA ASP A 94 21.85 -1.96 14.74
C ASP A 94 20.96 -1.05 13.86
N GLY A 95 19.73 -0.81 14.33
CA GLY A 95 18.79 0.13 13.71
C GLY A 95 17.56 -0.53 13.10
N TYR A 96 17.57 -1.83 12.85
CA TYR A 96 16.38 -2.54 12.40
C TYR A 96 15.38 -2.76 13.52
N ARG A 97 14.09 -2.61 13.19
CA ARG A 97 12.95 -2.83 14.08
C ARG A 97 12.05 -3.94 13.54
N VAL A 98 11.47 -4.75 14.43
CA VAL A 98 10.57 -5.84 14.06
C VAL A 98 9.17 -5.28 13.86
N LEU A 99 8.74 -5.13 12.61
CA LEU A 99 7.39 -4.67 12.27
C LEU A 99 6.36 -5.78 12.41
N ALA A 100 6.72 -7.00 12.01
CA ALA A 100 5.93 -8.22 12.21
C ALA A 100 6.84 -9.44 12.27
N GLU A 101 6.41 -10.47 13.00
CA GLU A 101 7.08 -11.76 13.03
C GLU A 101 6.03 -12.88 13.11
N PHE A 102 6.11 -13.85 12.20
CA PHE A 102 5.23 -15.01 12.20
C PHE A 102 5.94 -16.20 11.55
N ASN A 103 5.75 -17.40 12.11
CA ASN A 103 6.25 -18.67 11.58
C ASN A 103 7.74 -18.62 11.15
N GLY A 104 8.59 -18.00 11.97
CA GLY A 104 10.02 -17.87 11.69
C GLY A 104 10.37 -16.85 10.59
N THR A 105 9.42 -16.13 10.06
CA THR A 105 9.65 -15.02 9.13
C THR A 105 9.50 -13.68 9.87
N VAL A 106 10.43 -12.75 9.60
CA VAL A 106 10.45 -11.40 10.17
C VAL A 106 10.27 -10.40 9.06
N LEU A 107 9.33 -9.48 9.20
CA LEU A 107 9.30 -8.21 8.46
C LEU A 107 9.95 -7.16 9.34
N ALA A 108 11.01 -6.56 8.86
CA ALA A 108 11.73 -5.51 9.58
C ALA A 108 11.81 -4.23 8.76
N GLY A 109 11.98 -3.12 9.47
CA GLY A 109 12.21 -1.82 8.88
C GLY A 109 13.32 -1.07 9.61
N THR A 110 13.95 -0.15 8.90
CA THR A 110 14.95 0.77 9.43
C THR A 110 14.77 2.15 8.83
N GLU A 111 15.11 3.19 9.59
CA GLU A 111 15.14 4.56 9.11
C GLU A 111 16.55 4.89 8.59
N THR A 112 16.62 5.46 7.40
CA THR A 112 17.88 5.91 6.77
C THR A 112 17.78 7.37 6.36
N LEU A 113 18.89 7.96 5.93
CA LEU A 113 18.91 9.32 5.38
C LEU A 113 18.08 9.45 4.08
N LEU A 114 17.77 8.34 3.42
CA LEU A 114 16.99 8.29 2.18
C LEU A 114 15.51 7.90 2.42
N GLY A 115 15.10 7.82 3.69
CA GLY A 115 13.76 7.37 4.12
C GLY A 115 13.77 5.98 4.73
N ALA A 116 12.58 5.47 5.02
CA ALA A 116 12.38 4.15 5.59
C ALA A 116 12.70 3.04 4.57
N GLN A 117 13.36 1.98 5.03
CA GLN A 117 13.69 0.80 4.22
C GLN A 117 13.17 -0.47 4.90
N PHE A 118 12.77 -1.43 4.08
CA PHE A 118 12.10 -2.66 4.53
C PHE A 118 12.81 -3.90 4.03
N VAL A 119 12.78 -4.96 4.83
CA VAL A 119 13.38 -6.24 4.51
C VAL A 119 12.60 -7.36 5.18
N THR A 120 12.54 -8.51 4.54
CA THR A 120 12.04 -9.74 5.16
C THR A 120 13.19 -10.72 5.35
N TRP A 121 13.23 -11.36 6.50
CA TRP A 121 14.22 -12.40 6.84
C TRP A 121 13.55 -13.67 7.34
N ALA A 122 14.25 -14.79 7.21
CA ALA A 122 13.97 -15.98 7.98
C ALA A 122 14.80 -15.95 9.28
N ARG A 123 14.21 -16.34 10.41
CA ARG A 123 14.94 -16.62 11.66
C ARG A 123 15.76 -17.89 11.50
N ASP A 124 16.90 -17.91 12.14
CA ASP A 124 17.65 -19.14 12.35
C ASP A 124 16.89 -20.07 13.29
N TYR A 125 17.28 -21.34 13.29
CA TYR A 125 16.59 -22.37 14.07
C TYR A 125 16.59 -22.07 15.59
N ASP A 126 17.69 -21.55 16.10
CA ASP A 126 17.85 -21.14 17.51
C ASP A 126 17.35 -19.72 17.79
N ARG A 127 16.89 -19.00 16.74
CA ARG A 127 16.40 -17.63 16.78
C ARG A 127 17.43 -16.58 17.19
N SER A 128 18.72 -16.93 17.20
CA SER A 128 19.81 -16.01 17.51
C SER A 128 20.11 -15.04 16.34
N GLY A 129 19.90 -15.50 15.10
CA GLY A 129 20.19 -14.76 13.88
C GLY A 129 19.02 -14.66 12.91
N VAL A 130 19.32 -14.05 11.77
CA VAL A 130 18.44 -13.95 10.60
C VAL A 130 19.20 -14.26 9.32
N ASN A 131 18.53 -14.89 8.36
CA ASN A 131 19.10 -15.24 7.07
C ASN A 131 18.09 -15.06 5.93
N ASN A 132 18.51 -15.33 4.66
CA ASN A 132 17.66 -15.26 3.47
C ASN A 132 16.90 -13.93 3.35
N GLY A 133 17.63 -12.81 3.44
CA GLY A 133 17.08 -11.46 3.37
C GLY A 133 16.58 -11.10 1.98
N HIS A 134 15.32 -10.65 1.88
CA HIS A 134 14.77 -9.98 0.70
C HIS A 134 14.63 -8.49 1.00
N TYR A 135 15.37 -7.66 0.27
CA TYR A 135 15.44 -6.22 0.50
C TYR A 135 14.51 -5.48 -0.44
N TYR A 136 13.57 -4.73 0.12
CA TYR A 136 12.52 -4.01 -0.60
C TYR A 136 12.76 -2.51 -0.68
N MET A 137 13.86 -2.03 -0.10
CA MET A 137 14.12 -0.59 0.02
C MET A 137 12.89 0.12 0.58
N GLU A 138 12.36 1.10 -0.15
CA GLU A 138 11.17 1.86 0.25
C GLU A 138 9.82 1.21 -0.08
N ASP A 139 9.81 0.05 -0.72
CA ASP A 139 8.58 -0.68 -1.09
C ASP A 139 8.02 -1.47 0.10
N TYR A 140 7.36 -0.75 1.01
CA TYR A 140 6.69 -1.36 2.16
C TYR A 140 5.60 -2.35 1.76
N GLN A 141 4.88 -2.09 0.65
CA GLN A 141 3.81 -2.97 0.20
C GLN A 141 4.38 -4.30 -0.30
N GLY A 142 5.41 -4.27 -1.13
CA GLY A 142 6.11 -5.47 -1.58
C GLY A 142 6.70 -6.27 -0.42
N ALA A 143 7.28 -5.59 0.58
CA ALA A 143 7.78 -6.25 1.78
C ALA A 143 6.67 -6.95 2.59
N LYS A 144 5.47 -6.34 2.71
CA LYS A 144 4.31 -6.98 3.37
C LYS A 144 3.81 -8.21 2.60
N GLU A 145 3.76 -8.12 1.29
CA GLU A 145 3.33 -9.23 0.42
C GLU A 145 4.29 -10.42 0.53
N ASP A 146 5.59 -10.17 0.43
CA ASP A 146 6.61 -11.21 0.62
C ASP A 146 6.56 -11.82 2.02
N PHE A 147 6.42 -10.99 3.05
CA PHE A 147 6.23 -11.47 4.42
C PHE A 147 5.02 -12.39 4.53
N ALA A 148 3.88 -12.02 3.96
CA ALA A 148 2.66 -12.83 4.02
C ALA A 148 2.83 -14.19 3.33
N LEU A 149 3.54 -14.23 2.20
CA LEU A 149 3.86 -15.45 1.47
C LEU A 149 4.86 -16.32 2.22
N ARG A 150 5.98 -15.76 2.67
CA ARG A 150 7.06 -16.49 3.37
C ARG A 150 6.63 -17.02 4.74
N ALA A 151 5.82 -16.24 5.43
CA ALA A 151 5.23 -16.62 6.72
C ALA A 151 4.11 -17.68 6.58
N GLY A 152 3.66 -17.99 5.36
CA GLY A 152 2.57 -18.93 5.12
C GLY A 152 1.19 -18.39 5.48
N LEU A 153 1.05 -17.06 5.63
CA LEU A 153 -0.25 -16.41 5.87
C LEU A 153 -1.14 -16.43 4.62
N VAL A 154 -0.52 -16.43 3.45
CA VAL A 154 -1.17 -16.60 2.15
C VAL A 154 -0.48 -17.75 1.42
N ALA A 155 -1.26 -18.70 0.93
CA ALA A 155 -0.73 -19.79 0.11
C ALA A 155 -0.30 -19.24 -1.27
N ARG A 156 0.91 -19.60 -1.72
CA ARG A 156 1.49 -19.08 -2.97
C ARG A 156 0.60 -19.38 -4.18
N GLU A 157 -0.10 -20.48 -4.17
CA GLU A 157 -1.02 -20.91 -5.22
C GLU A 157 -2.27 -20.02 -5.35
N ARG A 158 -2.51 -19.14 -4.39
CA ARG A 158 -3.60 -18.15 -4.43
C ARG A 158 -3.18 -16.80 -4.98
N VAL A 159 -1.91 -16.64 -5.30
CA VAL A 159 -1.37 -15.38 -5.82
C VAL A 159 -0.91 -15.60 -7.25
N PHE A 160 -1.46 -14.82 -8.17
CA PHE A 160 -1.05 -14.82 -9.56
C PHE A 160 -0.01 -13.73 -9.79
N ASP A 161 1.05 -14.05 -10.54
CA ASP A 161 1.99 -13.04 -11.02
C ASP A 161 1.36 -12.20 -12.16
N ARG A 162 2.07 -11.15 -12.56
CA ARG A 162 1.58 -10.22 -13.59
C ARG A 162 1.30 -10.91 -14.91
N GLU A 163 2.17 -11.81 -15.35
CA GLU A 163 2.06 -12.52 -16.63
C GLU A 163 0.85 -13.46 -16.60
N GLN A 164 0.63 -14.16 -15.50
CA GLN A 164 -0.54 -14.99 -15.26
C GLN A 164 -1.83 -14.17 -15.28
N LEU A 165 -1.84 -13.00 -14.60
CA LEU A 165 -3.00 -12.10 -14.60
C LEU A 165 -3.29 -11.54 -16.01
N GLU A 166 -2.27 -11.16 -16.77
CA GLU A 166 -2.43 -10.70 -18.15
C GLU A 166 -2.96 -11.83 -19.06
N GLY A 167 -2.47 -13.07 -18.91
CA GLY A 167 -2.98 -14.24 -19.58
C GLY A 167 -4.44 -14.54 -19.27
N LEU A 168 -4.81 -14.52 -17.99
CA LEU A 168 -6.19 -14.68 -17.54
C LEU A 168 -7.10 -13.58 -18.10
N ARG A 169 -6.65 -12.32 -18.08
CA ARG A 169 -7.39 -11.20 -18.65
C ARG A 169 -7.67 -11.40 -20.13
N GLN A 170 -6.65 -11.79 -20.90
CA GLN A 170 -6.80 -12.07 -22.35
C GLN A 170 -7.75 -13.23 -22.61
N ALA A 171 -7.67 -14.31 -21.84
CA ALA A 171 -8.57 -15.45 -21.96
C ALA A 171 -10.03 -15.07 -21.71
N VAL A 172 -10.30 -14.31 -20.62
CA VAL A 172 -11.66 -13.85 -20.29
C VAL A 172 -12.18 -12.87 -21.35
N GLN A 173 -11.33 -11.96 -21.84
CA GLN A 173 -11.70 -11.06 -22.93
C GLN A 173 -11.98 -11.82 -24.23
N GLY A 174 -11.12 -12.77 -24.59
CA GLY A 174 -11.30 -13.63 -25.78
C GLY A 174 -12.62 -14.38 -25.73
N PHE A 175 -12.99 -14.93 -24.57
CA PHE A 175 -14.28 -15.58 -24.40
C PHE A 175 -15.46 -14.61 -24.53
N LEU A 176 -15.40 -13.43 -23.86
CA LEU A 176 -16.49 -12.44 -23.90
C LEU A 176 -16.76 -11.87 -25.29
N TYR A 177 -15.73 -11.66 -26.09
CA TYR A 177 -15.82 -11.02 -27.42
C TYR A 177 -15.72 -12.00 -28.60
N GLY A 178 -15.45 -13.30 -28.34
CA GLY A 178 -15.39 -14.37 -29.32
C GLY A 178 -16.72 -15.13 -29.43
N GLU A 179 -16.74 -16.37 -28.94
CA GLU A 179 -17.95 -17.21 -28.95
C GLU A 179 -19.07 -16.63 -28.06
N GLY A 180 -18.69 -15.87 -27.05
CA GLY A 180 -19.59 -15.18 -26.12
C GLY A 180 -20.18 -16.09 -25.04
N PRO A 181 -20.69 -15.50 -23.98
CA PRO A 181 -21.37 -16.21 -22.90
C PRO A 181 -22.73 -16.73 -23.33
N ALA A 182 -23.06 -17.96 -22.94
CA ALA A 182 -24.34 -18.60 -23.25
C ALA A 182 -25.53 -18.01 -22.45
N SER A 183 -25.28 -17.23 -21.39
CA SER A 183 -26.32 -16.61 -20.57
C SER A 183 -25.87 -15.26 -20.01
N TYR A 184 -26.85 -14.40 -19.69
CA TYR A 184 -26.59 -13.12 -19.03
C TYR A 184 -25.84 -13.29 -17.69
N GLN A 185 -26.16 -14.32 -16.92
CA GLN A 185 -25.48 -14.60 -15.67
C GLN A 185 -23.99 -14.91 -15.87
N GLN A 186 -23.67 -15.67 -16.90
CA GLN A 186 -22.28 -16.00 -17.26
C GLN A 186 -21.55 -14.75 -17.76
N GLU A 187 -22.17 -13.91 -18.58
CA GLU A 187 -21.61 -12.63 -19.01
C GLU A 187 -21.29 -11.72 -17.81
N PHE A 188 -22.23 -11.58 -16.89
CA PHE A 188 -22.05 -10.78 -15.68
C PHE A 188 -20.87 -11.28 -14.82
N GLN A 189 -20.75 -12.61 -14.63
CA GLN A 189 -19.62 -13.21 -13.90
C GLN A 189 -18.29 -12.95 -14.59
N CYS A 190 -18.21 -13.11 -15.90
CA CYS A 190 -16.99 -12.87 -16.69
C CYS A 190 -16.58 -11.39 -16.65
N ARG A 191 -17.53 -10.45 -16.77
CA ARG A 191 -17.23 -9.01 -16.63
C ARG A 191 -16.69 -8.66 -15.24
N ARG A 192 -17.34 -9.18 -14.20
CA ARG A 192 -16.88 -8.99 -12.82
C ARG A 192 -15.48 -9.56 -12.59
N LEU A 193 -15.19 -10.74 -13.13
CA LEU A 193 -13.84 -11.33 -13.05
C LEU A 193 -12.82 -10.47 -13.80
N LEU A 194 -13.16 -9.97 -14.97
CA LEU A 194 -12.31 -9.08 -15.77
C LEU A 194 -11.97 -7.79 -15.00
N ASP A 195 -12.95 -7.20 -14.33
CA ASP A 195 -12.75 -6.01 -13.49
C ASP A 195 -11.80 -6.31 -12.32
N GLN A 196 -11.97 -7.46 -11.65
CA GLN A 196 -11.10 -7.90 -10.56
C GLN A 196 -9.65 -8.12 -11.01
N ILE A 197 -9.45 -8.79 -12.16
CA ILE A 197 -8.11 -9.02 -12.72
C ILE A 197 -7.48 -7.68 -13.12
N THR A 198 -8.24 -6.80 -13.78
CA THR A 198 -7.75 -5.50 -14.24
C THR A 198 -7.36 -4.60 -13.08
N ALA A 199 -8.10 -4.65 -11.97
CA ALA A 199 -7.77 -3.88 -10.76
C ALA A 199 -6.45 -4.30 -10.10
N GLN A 200 -5.99 -5.54 -10.31
CA GLN A 200 -4.71 -6.05 -9.80
C GLN A 200 -3.53 -5.76 -10.74
N LEU A 201 -3.80 -5.43 -12.01
CA LEU A 201 -2.75 -5.11 -12.97
C LEU A 201 -2.38 -3.62 -12.87
N PRO A 202 -1.13 -3.27 -12.56
CA PRO A 202 -0.69 -1.88 -12.59
C PRO A 202 -0.82 -1.32 -14.01
N GLU A 203 -1.27 -0.06 -14.14
CA GLU A 203 -1.34 0.63 -15.44
C GLU A 203 0.04 0.61 -16.14
N ARG A 204 0.05 0.24 -17.42
CA ARG A 204 1.29 0.27 -18.20
C ARG A 204 1.75 1.72 -18.36
N THR A 205 2.98 2.00 -17.97
CA THR A 205 3.64 3.31 -18.13
C THR A 205 3.67 3.76 -19.61
N GLN A 206 3.58 2.84 -20.56
CA GLN A 206 3.55 3.13 -21.99
C GLN A 206 2.24 3.79 -22.47
N ASP A 207 1.10 3.51 -21.85
CA ASP A 207 -0.15 4.17 -22.20
C ASP A 207 -0.16 5.64 -21.71
N ARG A 208 0.61 5.97 -20.66
CA ARG A 208 0.84 7.37 -20.23
C ARG A 208 1.55 8.20 -21.30
N CYS A 209 2.52 7.65 -22.04
CA CYS A 209 3.23 8.37 -23.10
C CYS A 209 2.33 8.63 -24.33
N ARG A 210 1.46 7.68 -24.72
CA ARG A 210 0.52 7.87 -25.83
C ARG A 210 -0.60 8.88 -25.51
N ALA A 211 -1.06 8.91 -24.26
CA ALA A 211 -2.05 9.90 -23.81
C ALA A 211 -1.47 11.32 -23.77
N LYS A 212 -0.17 11.47 -23.43
CA LYS A 212 0.51 12.77 -23.38
C LYS A 212 0.72 13.39 -24.77
N VAL A 213 0.88 12.59 -25.82
CA VAL A 213 1.04 13.07 -27.22
C VAL A 213 -0.29 13.52 -27.83
N ARG A 214 -1.43 12.94 -27.42
CA ARG A 214 -2.76 13.31 -27.96
C ARG A 214 -3.37 14.56 -27.33
N SER A 215 -2.83 15.09 -26.21
CA SER A 215 -3.36 16.24 -25.49
C SER A 215 -2.76 17.59 -25.95
N LEU A 216 -1.87 17.58 -26.94
CA LEU A 216 -1.23 18.80 -27.46
C LEU A 216 -2.01 19.49 -28.60
N ASP A 217 -3.10 18.87 -29.09
CA ASP A 217 -3.87 19.36 -30.25
C ASP A 217 -5.32 19.75 -29.90
N SER A 218 -5.55 20.58 -28.87
CA SER A 218 -6.87 21.20 -28.69
C SER A 218 -6.77 22.64 -28.16
N PRO A 219 -7.44 23.61 -28.81
CA PRO A 219 -7.34 24.99 -28.46
C PRO A 219 -8.19 25.39 -27.25
N CYS A 220 -7.72 26.41 -26.55
CA CYS A 220 -8.35 27.03 -25.40
C CYS A 220 -9.63 27.77 -25.77
N GLU A 221 -10.73 27.55 -25.08
CA GLU A 221 -11.79 28.55 -24.95
C GLU A 221 -12.17 28.74 -23.48
N GLY A 222 -12.27 29.99 -23.11
CA GLY A 222 -12.42 30.46 -21.76
C GLY A 222 -13.87 30.70 -21.35
N GLY A 223 -14.08 30.89 -20.08
CA GLY A 223 -15.25 31.63 -19.59
C GLY A 223 -15.78 31.25 -18.22
N ALA A 224 -15.69 32.23 -17.34
CA ALA A 224 -16.68 32.67 -16.36
C ALA A 224 -16.84 32.01 -14.99
N LYS A 225 -16.78 32.88 -14.04
CA LYS A 225 -16.93 32.87 -12.59
C LYS A 225 -18.25 32.31 -12.07
N SER A 226 -18.18 31.54 -10.98
CA SER A 226 -19.25 31.54 -10.00
C SER A 226 -18.70 30.99 -8.66
N GLY A 227 -18.99 31.71 -7.57
CA GLY A 227 -18.55 31.37 -6.23
C GLY A 227 -19.28 30.10 -5.74
N ALA A 228 -18.51 29.13 -5.29
CA ALA A 228 -19.01 27.93 -4.70
C ALA A 228 -18.57 27.85 -3.23
N ALA A 229 -19.54 27.56 -2.37
CA ALA A 229 -19.31 27.30 -0.95
C ALA A 229 -18.41 26.06 -0.78
N PHE A 230 -17.39 26.20 0.05
CA PHE A 230 -16.46 25.12 0.38
C PHE A 230 -17.17 24.04 1.22
N PHE A 231 -17.45 22.90 0.63
CA PHE A 231 -17.76 21.69 1.38
C PHE A 231 -16.50 20.83 1.45
N TYR A 232 -15.93 20.72 2.63
CA TYR A 232 -14.86 19.77 2.91
C TYR A 232 -15.48 18.39 3.17
N THR A 233 -15.14 17.43 2.35
CA THR A 233 -15.48 16.02 2.61
C THR A 233 -14.26 15.35 3.23
N GLU A 234 -14.39 14.87 4.46
CA GLU A 234 -13.38 14.06 5.12
C GLU A 234 -13.56 12.60 4.68
N ILE A 235 -12.60 12.08 3.91
CA ILE A 235 -12.51 10.64 3.69
C ILE A 235 -11.66 10.07 4.82
N VAL A 236 -12.34 9.52 5.82
CA VAL A 236 -11.69 8.76 6.89
C VAL A 236 -11.29 7.41 6.31
N GLY A 237 -9.99 7.10 6.34
CA GLY A 237 -9.44 5.82 5.91
C GLY A 237 -9.81 4.64 6.84
N ILE A 238 -11.13 4.43 7.07
CA ILE A 238 -11.64 3.42 8.03
C ILE A 238 -11.50 1.98 7.52
N ALA A 239 -11.34 1.79 6.20
CA ALA A 239 -11.35 0.45 5.60
C ALA A 239 -10.09 -0.39 5.89
N TRP A 240 -8.97 0.22 6.31
CA TRP A 240 -7.68 -0.48 6.52
C TRP A 240 -7.44 -0.92 7.96
N PHE A 241 -8.13 -0.34 8.93
CA PHE A 241 -7.98 -0.69 10.35
C PHE A 241 -8.49 -2.11 10.68
N ALA A 242 -9.48 -2.60 9.95
CA ALA A 242 -10.06 -3.92 10.20
C ALA A 242 -9.10 -5.08 9.86
N ALA A 243 -8.30 -4.96 8.80
CA ALA A 243 -7.33 -6.00 8.40
C ALA A 243 -6.14 -6.08 9.38
N PHE A 244 -5.73 -4.94 9.94
CA PHE A 244 -4.60 -4.87 10.87
C PHE A 244 -4.94 -5.33 12.29
N PHE A 245 -6.19 -5.09 12.72
CA PHE A 245 -6.68 -5.61 14.01
C PHE A 245 -6.77 -7.15 14.00
N SER A 246 -7.12 -7.76 12.86
CA SER A 246 -7.10 -9.21 12.69
C SER A 246 -5.69 -9.79 12.80
N LEU A 247 -4.68 -9.12 12.24
CA LEU A 247 -3.29 -9.59 12.32
C LEU A 247 -2.71 -9.48 13.75
N ARG A 248 -3.02 -8.40 14.47
CA ARG A 248 -2.63 -8.26 15.90
C ARG A 248 -3.34 -9.27 16.79
N MET A 249 -4.59 -9.61 16.49
CA MET A 249 -5.35 -10.60 17.24
C MET A 249 -4.79 -12.03 17.04
N VAL A 250 -4.36 -12.37 15.84
CA VAL A 250 -3.69 -13.66 15.56
C VAL A 250 -2.35 -13.76 16.30
N ILE A 251 -1.56 -12.68 16.33
CA ILE A 251 -0.29 -12.65 17.08
C ILE A 251 -0.51 -12.73 18.59
N ALA A 252 -1.57 -12.11 19.13
CA ALA A 252 -1.90 -12.14 20.54
C ALA A 252 -2.45 -13.50 21.00
N LEU A 253 -3.20 -14.20 20.15
CA LEU A 253 -3.74 -15.53 20.46
C LEU A 253 -2.67 -16.62 20.43
N SER A 254 -1.64 -16.51 19.57
CA SER A 254 -0.50 -17.43 19.54
C SER A 254 0.35 -17.38 20.82
N ARG A 255 0.37 -16.23 21.53
CA ARG A 255 1.07 -16.13 22.82
C ARG A 255 0.34 -16.76 24.01
N LYS A 256 -0.96 -17.08 23.89
CA LYS A 256 -1.76 -17.66 24.98
C LYS A 256 -1.94 -19.18 24.90
N SER A 257 -1.63 -19.85 23.80
CA SER A 257 -1.67 -21.31 23.70
C SER A 257 -0.31 -21.94 24.04
N GLY A 258 0.16 -21.74 25.28
CA GLY A 258 1.19 -22.57 25.87
C GLY A 258 0.59 -23.94 26.17
N TYR A 259 0.80 -24.90 25.30
CA TYR A 259 0.50 -26.29 25.62
C TYR A 259 1.48 -26.79 26.68
N CYS A 260 1.00 -26.86 27.92
CA CYS A 260 1.63 -27.70 28.98
C CYS A 260 1.43 -29.16 28.63
N CYS A 261 2.43 -29.77 28.02
CA CYS A 261 2.51 -31.23 27.94
C CYS A 261 3.02 -31.78 29.26
N GLY A 262 2.09 -32.10 30.16
CA GLY A 262 2.39 -32.76 31.41
C GLY A 262 2.72 -34.25 31.16
N GLN A 263 3.98 -34.62 31.30
CA GLN A 263 4.37 -36.01 31.47
C GLN A 263 4.11 -36.44 32.92
N LYS A 264 3.24 -37.44 33.12
CA LYS A 264 3.08 -38.13 34.40
C LYS A 264 4.21 -39.15 34.57
N PRO A 265 4.83 -39.28 35.75
CA PRO A 265 5.77 -40.34 36.01
C PRO A 265 5.03 -41.65 36.33
N THR A 266 5.33 -42.71 35.61
CA THR A 266 4.96 -44.09 35.98
C THR A 266 5.94 -44.60 37.01
N LYS A 267 5.41 -44.93 38.20
CA LYS A 267 6.07 -45.82 39.17
C LYS A 267 5.95 -47.28 38.69
N LYS A 268 7.02 -47.92 38.50
CA LYS A 268 7.40 -49.23 39.13
C LYS A 268 8.85 -49.51 38.78
#